data_456f964ff3dc6642252508c3a4df7bd9
#
_entry.id   456f964ff3dc6642252508c3a4df7bd9
#
_cell.length_a   1.000
_cell.length_b   1.000
_cell.length_c   1.000
_cell.angle_alpha   90.00
_cell.angle_beta   90.00
_cell.angle_gamma   90.00
#
_symmetry.space_group_name_H-M   'P 1'
#
loop_
_entity.id
_entity.type
_entity.pdbx_description
1 polymer ?
#
loop_
_entity_poly.entity_id
_entity_poly.type
_entity_poly.pdbx_seq_one_letter_code
_entity_poly.pdbx_strand_id
1 'polypeptide(L)'
;MSSNLLIDAPVPQISIVIPVFNCHGSIRQVVSRIHAVFVKQTIQIVLVDDGSVDDSSQVCRVLAEGSCGRIVFVQLSRNFGEHSAVLAGLSETLAPMVAVLDDDGQNPPEELPSMFAELERKRLDVVYGLYMDRQHHWFRRIGSAFNDRVANIMLSKPRGLYLSSFKVMNRFIVEEIVKYSGPYPYIDGLICRTTNRLGQLPVKHSPRLAGKSNYTLIRLTRLWFNMFLGFSIVPLRLTSILGLVIAALSCVWLIAILIDKLWIAPGVTAGIPTVLACIVLFSGVQLMVLGMIGEYLGRVFLANNGQPQFIIRQIVRGDSRS
;
A
#
# COMPACT_ATOMS: atom_id res chain seq x y z
N MET A 1 -13.13 21.35 -22.89
CA MET A 1 -14.51 21.87 -22.86
C MET A 1 -15.45 20.69 -22.68
N SER A 2 -15.81 20.32 -21.44
CA SER A 2 -16.93 19.40 -21.11
C SER A 2 -17.07 19.29 -19.57
N SER A 3 -17.28 20.41 -18.88
CA SER A 3 -17.37 20.48 -17.42
C SER A 3 -18.75 20.95 -16.91
N ASN A 4 -19.85 20.61 -17.62
CA ASN A 4 -21.18 21.13 -17.22
C ASN A 4 -22.32 20.11 -17.38
N LEU A 5 -22.20 18.87 -16.84
CA LEU A 5 -23.31 17.90 -16.85
C LEU A 5 -23.53 17.16 -15.50
N LEU A 6 -23.06 17.71 -14.37
CA LEU A 6 -23.25 17.09 -13.04
C LEU A 6 -24.12 17.94 -12.09
N ILE A 7 -25.08 18.72 -12.59
CA ILE A 7 -25.75 19.75 -11.77
C ILE A 7 -26.99 19.24 -11.02
N ASP A 8 -27.53 18.03 -11.25
CA ASP A 8 -28.81 17.61 -10.63
C ASP A 8 -28.78 16.34 -9.75
N ALA A 9 -27.67 15.66 -9.58
CA ALA A 9 -27.62 14.55 -8.64
C ALA A 9 -27.20 15.05 -7.24
N PRO A 10 -27.91 14.69 -6.14
CA PRO A 10 -27.51 15.09 -4.80
C PRO A 10 -26.11 14.58 -4.51
N VAL A 11 -25.26 15.48 -3.97
CA VAL A 11 -23.88 15.12 -3.58
C VAL A 11 -23.93 13.91 -2.64
N PRO A 12 -23.21 12.83 -2.92
CA PRO A 12 -23.22 11.64 -2.09
C PRO A 12 -22.67 11.97 -0.69
N GLN A 13 -23.27 11.36 0.34
CA GLN A 13 -22.79 11.49 1.72
C GLN A 13 -21.58 10.57 1.98
N ILE A 14 -21.53 9.44 1.29
CA ILE A 14 -20.51 8.43 1.43
C ILE A 14 -20.09 7.95 0.03
N SER A 15 -18.78 7.87 -0.22
CA SER A 15 -18.20 7.16 -1.38
C SER A 15 -17.53 5.87 -0.92
N ILE A 16 -17.69 4.81 -1.70
CA ILE A 16 -17.13 3.49 -1.41
C ILE A 16 -16.28 3.07 -2.60
N VAL A 17 -14.98 2.90 -2.40
CA VAL A 17 -14.02 2.48 -3.42
C VAL A 17 -13.75 1.00 -3.29
N ILE A 18 -13.88 0.27 -4.39
CA ILE A 18 -13.64 -1.17 -4.48
C ILE A 18 -12.67 -1.43 -5.63
N PRO A 19 -11.39 -1.74 -5.34
CA PRO A 19 -10.49 -2.27 -6.36
C PRO A 19 -10.94 -3.67 -6.76
N VAL A 20 -10.99 -3.94 -8.05
CA VAL A 20 -11.53 -5.16 -8.67
C VAL A 20 -10.45 -5.82 -9.51
N PHE A 21 -10.15 -7.10 -9.22
CA PHE A 21 -9.24 -7.89 -10.05
C PHE A 21 -9.59 -9.37 -10.05
N ASN A 22 -10.13 -9.87 -11.18
CA ASN A 22 -10.52 -11.27 -11.37
C ASN A 22 -11.51 -11.79 -10.30
N CYS A 23 -12.62 -11.08 -10.10
CA CYS A 23 -13.61 -11.38 -9.06
C CYS A 23 -15.07 -11.34 -9.56
N HIS A 24 -15.31 -11.69 -10.82
CA HIS A 24 -16.66 -11.67 -11.42
C HIS A 24 -17.75 -12.34 -10.57
N GLY A 25 -17.39 -13.34 -9.76
CA GLY A 25 -18.34 -14.12 -8.94
C GLY A 25 -18.78 -13.44 -7.64
N SER A 26 -18.04 -12.45 -7.12
CA SER A 26 -18.33 -11.83 -5.81
C SER A 26 -18.83 -10.38 -5.90
N ILE A 27 -18.39 -9.62 -6.88
CA ILE A 27 -18.63 -8.17 -6.94
C ILE A 27 -20.12 -7.77 -6.92
N ARG A 28 -21.00 -8.51 -7.63
CA ARG A 28 -22.44 -8.24 -7.59
C ARG A 28 -23.01 -8.37 -6.17
N GLN A 29 -22.58 -9.38 -5.45
CA GLN A 29 -23.04 -9.63 -4.08
C GLN A 29 -22.52 -8.55 -3.12
N VAL A 30 -21.26 -8.13 -3.27
CA VAL A 30 -20.69 -7.04 -2.48
C VAL A 30 -21.46 -5.74 -2.69
N VAL A 31 -21.73 -5.36 -3.95
CA VAL A 31 -22.52 -4.18 -4.29
C VAL A 31 -23.94 -4.25 -3.74
N SER A 32 -24.60 -5.42 -3.85
CA SER A 32 -25.95 -5.64 -3.30
C SER A 32 -25.98 -5.47 -1.79
N ARG A 33 -24.99 -6.01 -1.05
CA ARG A 33 -24.86 -5.84 0.40
C ARG A 33 -24.66 -4.38 0.79
N ILE A 34 -23.83 -3.63 0.04
CA ILE A 34 -23.64 -2.20 0.28
C ILE A 34 -24.96 -1.45 0.16
N HIS A 35 -25.73 -1.69 -0.90
CA HIS A 35 -27.05 -1.07 -1.06
C HIS A 35 -28.03 -1.43 0.06
N ALA A 36 -27.99 -2.67 0.55
CA ALA A 36 -28.82 -3.10 1.67
C ALA A 36 -28.48 -2.39 2.99
N VAL A 37 -27.21 -2.03 3.20
CA VAL A 37 -26.74 -1.29 4.39
C VAL A 37 -27.15 0.18 4.33
N PHE A 38 -27.02 0.81 3.17
CA PHE A 38 -27.18 2.26 3.00
C PHE A 38 -28.49 2.67 2.31
N VAL A 39 -29.61 2.02 2.64
CA VAL A 39 -30.91 2.29 2.01
C VAL A 39 -31.37 3.75 2.14
N LYS A 40 -31.04 4.41 3.26
CA LYS A 40 -31.50 5.78 3.58
C LYS A 40 -30.49 6.88 3.25
N GLN A 41 -29.31 6.52 2.75
CA GLN A 41 -28.22 7.46 2.50
C GLN A 41 -27.90 7.52 1.02
N THR A 42 -27.49 8.71 0.58
CA THR A 42 -27.00 8.88 -0.79
C THR A 42 -25.56 8.40 -0.85
N ILE A 43 -25.33 7.30 -1.56
CA ILE A 43 -23.99 6.70 -1.70
C ILE A 43 -23.52 6.75 -3.14
N GLN A 44 -22.20 6.84 -3.30
CA GLN A 44 -21.49 6.59 -4.54
C GLN A 44 -20.64 5.33 -4.36
N ILE A 45 -20.66 4.40 -5.31
CA ILE A 45 -19.77 3.26 -5.36
C ILE A 45 -18.82 3.46 -6.54
N VAL A 46 -17.51 3.36 -6.32
CA VAL A 46 -16.49 3.45 -7.36
C VAL A 46 -15.84 2.08 -7.51
N LEU A 47 -16.14 1.39 -8.61
CA LEU A 47 -15.58 0.09 -8.98
C LEU A 47 -14.39 0.32 -9.90
N VAL A 48 -13.18 -0.10 -9.49
CA VAL A 48 -11.95 0.13 -10.26
C VAL A 48 -11.39 -1.20 -10.74
N ASP A 49 -11.57 -1.50 -12.01
CA ASP A 49 -11.01 -2.70 -12.63
C ASP A 49 -9.52 -2.51 -12.93
N ASP A 50 -8.68 -3.24 -12.22
CA ASP A 50 -7.21 -3.23 -12.35
C ASP A 50 -6.74 -4.20 -13.46
N GLY A 51 -7.37 -4.14 -14.63
CA GLY A 51 -6.99 -4.95 -15.78
C GLY A 51 -7.33 -6.43 -15.63
N SER A 52 -8.54 -6.76 -15.19
CA SER A 52 -9.04 -8.13 -15.10
C SER A 52 -9.03 -8.82 -16.47
N VAL A 53 -8.75 -10.12 -16.45
CA VAL A 53 -8.76 -11.00 -17.64
C VAL A 53 -10.01 -11.88 -17.72
N ASP A 54 -10.83 -11.86 -16.66
CA ASP A 54 -12.14 -12.54 -16.60
C ASP A 54 -13.29 -11.56 -16.89
N ASP A 55 -14.54 -11.99 -16.64
CA ASP A 55 -15.73 -11.19 -16.90
C ASP A 55 -15.97 -10.05 -15.88
N SER A 56 -15.05 -9.79 -14.94
CA SER A 56 -15.18 -8.77 -13.90
C SER A 56 -15.46 -7.38 -14.49
N SER A 57 -14.71 -7.01 -15.51
CA SER A 57 -14.85 -5.73 -16.23
C SER A 57 -16.26 -5.54 -16.78
N GLN A 58 -16.83 -6.59 -17.41
CA GLN A 58 -18.19 -6.56 -17.97
C GLN A 58 -19.25 -6.48 -16.87
N VAL A 59 -19.07 -7.22 -15.78
CA VAL A 59 -19.99 -7.17 -14.62
C VAL A 59 -20.02 -5.77 -14.01
N CYS A 60 -18.86 -5.14 -13.78
CA CYS A 60 -18.76 -3.79 -13.25
C CYS A 60 -19.40 -2.75 -14.16
N ARG A 61 -19.21 -2.88 -15.49
CA ARG A 61 -19.85 -2.00 -16.49
C ARG A 61 -21.37 -2.07 -16.41
N VAL A 62 -21.94 -3.28 -16.41
CA VAL A 62 -23.39 -3.46 -16.32
C VAL A 62 -23.96 -2.88 -15.03
N LEU A 63 -23.25 -3.05 -13.90
CA LEU A 63 -23.65 -2.45 -12.64
C LEU A 63 -23.65 -0.92 -12.69
N ALA A 64 -22.66 -0.30 -13.35
CA ALA A 64 -22.59 1.15 -13.49
C ALA A 64 -23.71 1.68 -14.40
N GLU A 65 -23.91 1.08 -15.55
CA GLU A 65 -24.95 1.48 -16.52
C GLU A 65 -26.36 1.41 -15.93
N GLY A 66 -26.63 0.40 -15.09
CA GLY A 66 -27.95 0.22 -14.44
C GLY A 66 -28.16 1.06 -13.15
N SER A 67 -27.22 1.91 -12.76
CA SER A 67 -27.24 2.54 -11.41
C SER A 67 -27.72 4.00 -11.36
N CYS A 68 -28.15 4.59 -12.47
CA CYS A 68 -28.50 6.01 -12.56
C CYS A 68 -27.44 6.94 -11.95
N GLY A 69 -26.16 6.69 -12.26
CA GLY A 69 -25.02 7.50 -11.84
C GLY A 69 -24.51 7.25 -10.40
N ARG A 70 -25.12 6.34 -9.66
CA ARG A 70 -24.66 5.99 -8.28
C ARG A 70 -23.43 5.10 -8.24
N ILE A 71 -23.19 4.34 -9.31
CA ILE A 71 -21.99 3.52 -9.46
C ILE A 71 -21.16 4.12 -10.60
N VAL A 72 -19.88 4.33 -10.31
CA VAL A 72 -18.86 4.75 -11.28
C VAL A 72 -17.96 3.56 -11.54
N PHE A 73 -17.85 3.14 -12.78
CA PHE A 73 -16.91 2.12 -13.20
C PHE A 73 -15.69 2.78 -13.84
N VAL A 74 -14.52 2.50 -13.28
CA VAL A 74 -13.22 2.97 -13.77
C VAL A 74 -12.45 1.76 -14.26
N GLN A 75 -12.09 1.72 -15.54
CA GLN A 75 -11.25 0.68 -16.11
C GLN A 75 -9.82 1.18 -16.29
N LEU A 76 -8.85 0.52 -15.69
CA LEU A 76 -7.44 0.79 -15.93
C LEU A 76 -6.98 0.11 -17.23
N SER A 77 -5.94 0.64 -17.86
CA SER A 77 -5.43 0.14 -19.14
C SER A 77 -4.73 -1.22 -19.03
N ARG A 78 -4.24 -1.57 -17.85
CA ARG A 78 -3.59 -2.84 -17.49
C ARG A 78 -3.59 -2.99 -15.97
N ASN A 79 -3.06 -4.09 -15.45
CA ASN A 79 -2.83 -4.25 -14.02
C ASN A 79 -1.68 -3.33 -13.56
N PHE A 80 -2.00 -2.40 -12.64
CA PHE A 80 -1.08 -1.47 -11.97
C PHE A 80 -0.88 -1.81 -10.50
N GLY A 81 -1.69 -2.73 -9.95
CA GLY A 81 -1.70 -3.14 -8.56
C GLY A 81 -2.76 -2.42 -7.72
N GLU A 82 -3.19 -3.10 -6.66
CA GLU A 82 -4.29 -2.70 -5.77
C GLU A 82 -4.20 -1.23 -5.30
N HIS A 83 -3.03 -0.79 -4.84
CA HIS A 83 -2.86 0.58 -4.35
C HIS A 83 -3.04 1.65 -5.45
N SER A 84 -2.63 1.35 -6.68
CA SER A 84 -2.86 2.22 -7.83
C SER A 84 -4.35 2.25 -8.22
N ALA A 85 -5.03 1.11 -8.14
CA ALA A 85 -6.46 1.02 -8.37
C ALA A 85 -7.24 1.79 -7.29
N VAL A 86 -6.86 1.65 -6.01
CA VAL A 86 -7.46 2.43 -4.92
C VAL A 86 -7.24 3.94 -5.15
N LEU A 87 -6.03 4.36 -5.52
CA LEU A 87 -5.72 5.76 -5.81
C LEU A 87 -6.58 6.31 -6.96
N ALA A 88 -6.73 5.54 -8.04
CA ALA A 88 -7.61 5.89 -9.16
C ALA A 88 -9.08 6.00 -8.72
N GLY A 89 -9.54 5.10 -7.83
CA GLY A 89 -10.88 5.17 -7.27
C GLY A 89 -11.08 6.38 -6.37
N LEU A 90 -10.11 6.69 -5.52
CA LEU A 90 -10.16 7.86 -4.63
C LEU A 90 -10.26 9.18 -5.42
N SER A 91 -9.61 9.28 -6.58
CA SER A 91 -9.69 10.48 -7.44
C SER A 91 -11.09 10.71 -8.04
N GLU A 92 -11.94 9.68 -8.10
CA GLU A 92 -13.32 9.75 -8.61
C GLU A 92 -14.37 9.90 -7.51
N THR A 93 -13.95 9.95 -6.24
CA THR A 93 -14.88 10.11 -5.10
C THR A 93 -15.32 11.55 -4.92
N LEU A 94 -16.60 11.73 -4.57
CA LEU A 94 -17.21 13.07 -4.38
C LEU A 94 -17.62 13.34 -2.93
N ALA A 95 -17.83 12.29 -2.12
CA ALA A 95 -18.38 12.40 -0.77
C ALA A 95 -17.37 12.96 0.26
N PRO A 96 -17.88 13.54 1.37
CA PRO A 96 -17.05 13.95 2.50
C PRO A 96 -16.46 12.77 3.28
N MET A 97 -17.09 11.61 3.23
CA MET A 97 -16.62 10.36 3.87
C MET A 97 -16.40 9.28 2.83
N VAL A 98 -15.27 8.60 2.91
CA VAL A 98 -14.88 7.59 1.92
C VAL A 98 -14.50 6.30 2.63
N ALA A 99 -15.00 5.17 2.11
CA ALA A 99 -14.59 3.82 2.51
C ALA A 99 -13.78 3.15 1.40
N VAL A 100 -12.87 2.29 1.78
CA VAL A 100 -12.19 1.34 0.89
C VAL A 100 -12.44 -0.05 1.42
N LEU A 101 -12.85 -0.97 0.55
CA LEU A 101 -13.05 -2.39 0.88
C LEU A 101 -12.72 -3.27 -0.33
N ASP A 102 -12.43 -4.55 -0.05
CA ASP A 102 -12.03 -5.52 -1.07
C ASP A 102 -13.25 -6.09 -1.81
N ASP A 103 -13.00 -6.64 -3.00
CA ASP A 103 -13.99 -7.21 -3.92
C ASP A 103 -14.43 -8.64 -3.56
N ASP A 104 -13.75 -9.30 -2.61
CA ASP A 104 -13.93 -10.72 -2.27
C ASP A 104 -15.00 -10.99 -1.18
N GLY A 105 -15.57 -9.92 -0.63
CA GLY A 105 -16.62 -9.98 0.40
C GLY A 105 -16.14 -10.33 1.80
N GLN A 106 -14.83 -10.42 2.04
CA GLN A 106 -14.25 -10.66 3.38
C GLN A 106 -14.44 -9.45 4.30
N ASN A 107 -14.56 -8.26 3.73
CA ASN A 107 -14.83 -6.99 4.42
C ASN A 107 -16.35 -6.75 4.46
N PRO A 108 -17.03 -7.00 5.60
CA PRO A 108 -18.48 -6.87 5.66
C PRO A 108 -18.91 -5.40 5.58
N PRO A 109 -19.68 -5.00 4.55
CA PRO A 109 -20.19 -3.63 4.43
C PRO A 109 -21.05 -3.20 5.62
N GLU A 110 -21.61 -4.15 6.34
CA GLU A 110 -22.45 -3.95 7.53
C GLU A 110 -21.70 -3.28 8.70
N GLU A 111 -20.37 -3.36 8.71
CA GLU A 111 -19.52 -2.72 9.71
C GLU A 111 -19.20 -1.23 9.38
N LEU A 112 -19.40 -0.80 8.13
CA LEU A 112 -19.11 0.57 7.69
C LEU A 112 -19.82 1.65 8.51
N PRO A 113 -21.13 1.54 8.83
CA PRO A 113 -21.81 2.56 9.65
C PRO A 113 -21.14 2.75 11.02
N SER A 114 -20.70 1.67 11.65
CA SER A 114 -19.99 1.72 12.95
C SER A 114 -18.61 2.36 12.81
N MET A 115 -17.90 2.09 11.71
CA MET A 115 -16.60 2.68 11.43
C MET A 115 -16.70 4.19 11.17
N PHE A 116 -17.72 4.65 10.42
CA PHE A 116 -17.96 6.07 10.20
C PHE A 116 -18.38 6.77 11.50
N ALA A 117 -19.25 6.17 12.31
CA ALA A 117 -19.61 6.71 13.62
C ALA A 117 -18.40 6.86 14.54
N GLU A 118 -17.47 5.89 14.52
CA GLU A 118 -16.23 5.95 15.29
C GLU A 118 -15.30 7.07 14.81
N LEU A 119 -15.19 7.25 13.47
CA LEU A 119 -14.41 8.32 12.86
C LEU A 119 -14.90 9.69 13.33
N GLU A 120 -16.20 9.93 13.31
CA GLU A 120 -16.82 11.19 13.76
C GLU A 120 -16.72 11.37 15.28
N ARG A 121 -17.10 10.33 16.06
CA ARG A 121 -17.14 10.37 17.53
C ARG A 121 -15.77 10.72 18.12
N LYS A 122 -14.69 10.14 17.58
CA LYS A 122 -13.32 10.37 18.06
C LYS A 122 -12.59 11.48 17.29
N ARG A 123 -13.24 12.11 16.32
CA ARG A 123 -12.64 13.13 15.43
C ARG A 123 -11.35 12.63 14.80
N LEU A 124 -11.39 11.39 14.30
CA LEU A 124 -10.28 10.76 13.60
C LEU A 124 -10.31 11.13 12.12
N ASP A 125 -9.16 10.99 11.47
CA ASP A 125 -9.08 11.17 10.02
C ASP A 125 -9.23 9.85 9.27
N VAL A 126 -8.79 8.72 9.90
CA VAL A 126 -8.93 7.37 9.36
C VAL A 126 -9.24 6.36 10.47
N VAL A 127 -10.13 5.41 10.17
CA VAL A 127 -10.41 4.24 11.03
C VAL A 127 -10.19 2.98 10.22
N TYR A 128 -9.35 2.07 10.73
CA TYR A 128 -9.07 0.75 10.17
C TYR A 128 -9.94 -0.32 10.81
N GLY A 129 -10.41 -1.28 10.02
CA GLY A 129 -11.03 -2.48 10.53
C GLY A 129 -9.99 -3.44 11.11
N LEU A 130 -10.17 -3.84 12.38
CA LEU A 130 -9.32 -4.82 13.06
C LEU A 130 -10.05 -6.16 13.13
N TYR A 131 -9.58 -7.17 12.41
CA TYR A 131 -10.16 -8.50 12.43
C TYR A 131 -9.82 -9.25 13.73
N MET A 132 -10.87 -9.62 14.49
CA MET A 132 -10.73 -10.29 15.79
C MET A 132 -10.35 -11.78 15.69
N ASP A 133 -10.77 -12.47 14.65
CA ASP A 133 -10.52 -13.91 14.45
C ASP A 133 -9.21 -14.18 13.71
N ARG A 134 -8.12 -14.12 14.47
CA ARG A 134 -6.81 -14.62 14.00
C ARG A 134 -6.53 -16.00 14.60
N GLN A 135 -7.10 -17.06 14.03
CA GLN A 135 -6.57 -18.40 14.23
C GLN A 135 -5.22 -18.52 13.53
N HIS A 136 -4.12 -18.28 14.24
CA HIS A 136 -2.81 -18.28 13.61
C HIS A 136 -1.80 -19.15 14.32
N HIS A 137 -1.19 -20.07 13.55
CA HIS A 137 0.02 -20.79 13.87
C HIS A 137 1.13 -19.82 14.32
N TRP A 138 1.89 -20.19 15.36
CA TRP A 138 2.94 -19.40 16.01
C TRP A 138 4.00 -18.81 15.07
N PHE A 139 4.33 -19.49 13.95
CA PHE A 139 5.25 -18.99 12.93
C PHE A 139 4.76 -17.69 12.26
N ARG A 140 3.44 -17.55 12.03
CA ARG A 140 2.87 -16.31 11.50
C ARG A 140 2.91 -15.16 12.50
N ARG A 141 2.86 -15.45 13.82
CA ARG A 141 3.01 -14.41 14.87
C ARG A 141 4.39 -13.77 14.85
N ILE A 142 5.46 -14.55 14.69
CA ILE A 142 6.84 -14.02 14.63
C ILE A 142 7.03 -13.18 13.36
N GLY A 143 6.60 -13.67 12.20
CA GLY A 143 6.64 -12.92 10.95
C GLY A 143 5.82 -11.63 10.99
N SER A 144 4.61 -11.67 11.59
CA SER A 144 3.76 -10.50 11.78
C SER A 144 4.38 -9.49 12.75
N ALA A 145 4.96 -9.90 13.87
CA ALA A 145 5.61 -9.01 14.84
C ALA A 145 6.86 -8.33 14.25
N PHE A 146 7.64 -9.06 13.46
CA PHE A 146 8.78 -8.50 12.74
C PHE A 146 8.32 -7.48 11.69
N ASN A 147 7.32 -7.83 10.88
CA ASN A 147 6.74 -6.94 9.88
C ASN A 147 6.13 -5.68 10.51
N ASP A 148 5.42 -5.81 11.64
CA ASP A 148 4.90 -4.68 12.40
C ASP A 148 6.01 -3.77 12.94
N ARG A 149 7.11 -4.35 13.42
CA ARG A 149 8.25 -3.57 13.93
C ARG A 149 8.95 -2.82 12.80
N VAL A 150 9.13 -3.45 11.66
CA VAL A 150 9.69 -2.82 10.45
C VAL A 150 8.75 -1.71 9.97
N ALA A 151 7.45 -1.97 9.84
CA ALA A 151 6.45 -0.98 9.43
C ALA A 151 6.39 0.21 10.42
N ASN A 152 6.50 -0.03 11.72
CA ASN A 152 6.52 1.04 12.73
C ASN A 152 7.74 1.98 12.55
N ILE A 153 8.91 1.42 12.28
CA ILE A 153 10.14 2.21 12.07
C ILE A 153 10.10 2.96 10.73
N MET A 154 9.53 2.35 9.70
CA MET A 154 9.57 2.87 8.33
C MET A 154 8.46 3.88 8.04
N LEU A 155 7.26 3.66 8.58
CA LEU A 155 6.07 4.47 8.30
C LEU A 155 5.77 5.48 9.42
N SER A 156 6.58 5.50 10.49
CA SER A 156 6.26 6.28 11.72
C SER A 156 4.85 5.98 12.25
N LYS A 157 4.38 4.75 12.03
CA LYS A 157 3.04 4.29 12.39
C LYS A 157 2.86 4.30 13.92
N PRO A 158 1.71 4.73 14.46
CA PRO A 158 1.41 4.56 15.88
C PRO A 158 1.53 3.10 16.32
N ARG A 159 2.13 2.87 17.50
CA ARG A 159 2.31 1.52 18.06
C ARG A 159 0.96 0.84 18.25
N GLY A 160 0.85 -0.41 17.82
CA GLY A 160 -0.37 -1.21 17.98
C GLY A 160 -1.47 -0.95 16.93
N LEU A 161 -1.29 -0.03 15.99
CA LEU A 161 -2.23 0.17 14.89
C LEU A 161 -2.07 -0.96 13.87
N TYR A 162 -3.17 -1.60 13.51
CA TYR A 162 -3.24 -2.57 12.43
C TYR A 162 -3.67 -1.90 11.13
N LEU A 163 -2.83 -1.96 10.09
CA LEU A 163 -3.15 -1.46 8.76
C LEU A 163 -3.92 -2.53 7.99
N SER A 164 -5.13 -2.20 7.56
CA SER A 164 -6.04 -3.08 6.84
C SER A 164 -6.42 -2.45 5.50
N SER A 165 -6.76 -3.27 4.50
CA SER A 165 -7.44 -2.81 3.28
C SER A 165 -8.80 -2.21 3.60
N PHE A 166 -9.50 -2.76 4.60
CA PHE A 166 -10.78 -2.25 5.08
C PHE A 166 -10.61 -1.02 5.97
N LYS A 167 -10.93 0.15 5.43
CA LYS A 167 -10.75 1.43 6.12
C LYS A 167 -11.77 2.47 5.68
N VAL A 168 -12.04 3.42 6.58
CA VAL A 168 -12.83 4.63 6.27
C VAL A 168 -11.98 5.87 6.56
N MET A 169 -12.20 6.93 5.79
CA MET A 169 -11.41 8.16 5.90
C MET A 169 -12.26 9.38 5.57
N ASN A 170 -11.87 10.54 6.07
CA ASN A 170 -12.50 11.81 5.75
C ASN A 170 -11.95 12.39 4.42
N ARG A 171 -12.64 13.43 3.90
CA ARG A 171 -12.28 14.07 2.63
C ARG A 171 -10.89 14.66 2.62
N PHE A 172 -10.44 15.24 3.74
CA PHE A 172 -9.09 15.80 3.86
C PHE A 172 -8.00 14.78 3.49
N ILE A 173 -8.10 13.57 4.03
CA ILE A 173 -7.12 12.50 3.73
C ILE A 173 -7.16 12.10 2.26
N VAL A 174 -8.35 11.97 1.68
CA VAL A 174 -8.50 11.65 0.25
C VAL A 174 -7.82 12.70 -0.62
N GLU A 175 -8.07 13.97 -0.36
CA GLU A 175 -7.49 15.08 -1.13
C GLU A 175 -5.96 15.12 -1.04
N GLU A 176 -5.38 14.83 0.14
CA GLU A 176 -3.94 14.78 0.30
C GLU A 176 -3.31 13.55 -0.38
N ILE A 177 -3.97 12.38 -0.32
CA ILE A 177 -3.48 11.16 -0.98
C ILE A 177 -3.50 11.30 -2.51
N VAL A 178 -4.56 11.87 -3.06
CA VAL A 178 -4.72 12.03 -4.52
C VAL A 178 -3.68 12.99 -5.12
N LYS A 179 -3.12 13.91 -4.35
CA LYS A 179 -2.00 14.79 -4.79
C LYS A 179 -0.69 14.04 -4.99
N TYR A 180 -0.58 12.80 -4.50
CA TYR A 180 0.66 12.03 -4.63
C TYR A 180 0.95 11.69 -6.09
N SER A 181 2.10 12.10 -6.59
CA SER A 181 2.56 11.91 -7.98
C SER A 181 3.79 11.00 -8.10
N GLY A 182 4.29 10.46 -6.98
CA GLY A 182 5.45 9.56 -6.98
C GLY A 182 5.15 8.16 -7.54
N PRO A 183 6.19 7.39 -7.92
CA PRO A 183 6.02 6.00 -8.35
C PRO A 183 5.56 5.12 -7.19
N TYR A 184 4.89 4.00 -7.52
CA TYR A 184 4.50 2.97 -6.55
C TYR A 184 3.74 3.51 -5.33
N PRO A 185 2.50 3.99 -5.51
CA PRO A 185 1.69 4.47 -4.39
C PRO A 185 1.49 3.35 -3.37
N TYR A 186 1.64 3.70 -2.08
CA TYR A 186 1.30 2.83 -0.96
C TYR A 186 0.36 3.60 -0.04
N ILE A 187 -0.92 3.34 -0.17
CA ILE A 187 -1.99 4.14 0.44
C ILE A 187 -1.81 4.31 1.95
N ASP A 188 -1.52 3.21 2.67
CA ASP A 188 -1.35 3.28 4.13
C ASP A 188 -0.10 4.07 4.54
N GLY A 189 0.95 4.01 3.73
CA GLY A 189 2.14 4.85 3.92
C GLY A 189 1.85 6.34 3.72
N LEU A 190 1.04 6.68 2.72
CA LEU A 190 0.59 8.05 2.49
C LEU A 190 -0.29 8.54 3.64
N ILE A 191 -1.24 7.73 4.11
CA ILE A 191 -2.07 8.03 5.29
C ILE A 191 -1.19 8.33 6.51
N CYS A 192 -0.26 7.43 6.85
CA CYS A 192 0.63 7.60 8.01
C CYS A 192 1.54 8.83 7.92
N ARG A 193 1.84 9.31 6.71
CA ARG A 193 2.60 10.56 6.50
C ARG A 193 1.74 11.80 6.64
N THR A 194 0.44 11.68 6.37
CA THR A 194 -0.49 12.82 6.34
C THR A 194 -1.04 13.14 7.72
N THR A 195 -1.33 12.12 8.54
CA THR A 195 -2.00 12.33 9.82
C THR A 195 -1.54 11.35 10.91
N ASN A 196 -1.64 11.81 12.16
CA ASN A 196 -1.53 10.97 13.35
C ASN A 196 -2.90 10.62 13.99
N ARG A 197 -4.02 11.14 13.43
CA ARG A 197 -5.38 10.89 13.93
C ARG A 197 -5.92 9.60 13.34
N LEU A 198 -5.28 8.48 13.67
CA LEU A 198 -5.58 7.15 13.18
C LEU A 198 -6.24 6.33 14.29
N GLY A 199 -7.30 5.61 13.97
CA GLY A 199 -7.98 4.69 14.86
C GLY A 199 -8.17 3.31 14.26
N GLN A 200 -8.65 2.40 15.08
CA GLN A 200 -9.06 1.06 14.66
C GLN A 200 -10.30 0.64 15.40
N LEU A 201 -11.14 -0.11 14.72
CA LEU A 201 -12.36 -0.69 15.27
C LEU A 201 -12.36 -2.20 15.06
N PRO A 202 -12.63 -3.02 16.09
CA PRO A 202 -12.85 -4.45 15.90
C PRO A 202 -14.02 -4.70 14.96
N VAL A 203 -13.79 -5.46 13.90
CA VAL A 203 -14.79 -5.82 12.89
C VAL A 203 -14.83 -7.33 12.72
N LYS A 204 -15.99 -7.84 12.30
CA LYS A 204 -16.14 -9.25 11.93
C LYS A 204 -15.38 -9.53 10.64
N HIS A 205 -14.83 -10.73 10.53
CA HIS A 205 -14.22 -11.21 9.30
C HIS A 205 -15.16 -12.22 8.64
N SER A 206 -15.59 -11.91 7.41
CA SER A 206 -16.43 -12.85 6.65
C SER A 206 -15.56 -13.82 5.86
N PRO A 207 -16.01 -15.08 5.66
CA PRO A 207 -15.33 -15.99 4.75
C PRO A 207 -15.39 -15.43 3.33
N ARG A 208 -14.34 -15.67 2.54
CA ARG A 208 -14.26 -15.26 1.14
C ARG A 208 -15.42 -15.86 0.34
N LEU A 209 -16.11 -15.02 -0.45
CA LEU A 209 -17.27 -15.45 -1.23
C LEU A 209 -16.87 -16.26 -2.47
N ALA A 210 -15.73 -15.94 -3.10
CA ALA A 210 -15.21 -16.61 -4.29
C ALA A 210 -13.71 -16.38 -4.46
N GLY A 211 -13.03 -17.25 -5.24
CA GLY A 211 -11.64 -17.09 -5.66
C GLY A 211 -10.60 -17.74 -4.75
N LYS A 212 -9.35 -17.85 -5.28
CA LYS A 212 -8.15 -18.28 -4.55
C LYS A 212 -7.28 -17.08 -4.23
N SER A 213 -6.56 -17.13 -3.09
CA SER A 213 -5.61 -16.08 -2.73
C SER A 213 -4.50 -15.95 -3.79
N ASN A 214 -4.38 -14.78 -4.39
CA ASN A 214 -3.35 -14.47 -5.38
C ASN A 214 -1.99 -14.10 -4.75
N TYR A 215 -1.85 -14.17 -3.42
CA TYR A 215 -0.62 -13.83 -2.71
C TYR A 215 0.36 -15.00 -2.76
N THR A 216 1.35 -14.91 -3.65
CA THR A 216 2.53 -15.77 -3.65
C THR A 216 3.64 -15.17 -2.79
N LEU A 217 4.55 -16.01 -2.26
CA LEU A 217 5.72 -15.56 -1.50
C LEU A 217 6.54 -14.51 -2.28
N ILE A 218 6.68 -14.68 -3.60
CA ILE A 218 7.41 -13.74 -4.47
C ILE A 218 6.70 -12.38 -4.55
N ARG A 219 5.36 -12.36 -4.60
CA ARG A 219 4.60 -11.09 -4.57
C ARG A 219 4.71 -10.39 -3.21
N LEU A 220 4.66 -11.15 -2.12
CA LEU A 220 4.85 -10.63 -0.77
C LEU A 220 6.25 -10.04 -0.58
N THR A 221 7.31 -10.72 -1.02
CA THR A 221 8.67 -10.19 -0.93
C THR A 221 8.86 -8.95 -1.81
N ARG A 222 8.30 -8.93 -3.02
CA ARG A 222 8.33 -7.73 -3.88
C ARG A 222 7.59 -6.55 -3.25
N LEU A 223 6.41 -6.78 -2.69
CA LEU A 223 5.64 -5.74 -1.98
C LEU A 223 6.44 -5.21 -0.79
N TRP A 224 7.07 -6.12 -0.02
CA TRP A 224 7.90 -5.76 1.12
C TRP A 224 9.11 -4.91 0.69
N PHE A 225 9.83 -5.30 -0.36
CA PHE A 225 10.93 -4.51 -0.92
C PHE A 225 10.47 -3.15 -1.44
N ASN A 226 9.34 -3.08 -2.13
CA ASN A 226 8.80 -1.81 -2.61
C ASN A 226 8.42 -0.88 -1.47
N MET A 227 7.82 -1.40 -0.41
CA MET A 227 7.50 -0.65 0.80
C MET A 227 8.79 -0.22 1.53
N PHE A 228 9.75 -1.14 1.68
CA PHE A 228 11.02 -0.92 2.37
C PHE A 228 11.86 0.18 1.72
N LEU A 229 11.97 0.18 0.41
CA LEU A 229 12.78 1.14 -0.34
C LEU A 229 11.99 2.42 -0.74
N GLY A 230 10.66 2.34 -0.82
CA GLY A 230 9.81 3.45 -1.27
C GLY A 230 9.49 4.50 -0.21
N PHE A 231 9.39 4.09 1.04
CA PHE A 231 8.90 4.95 2.11
C PHE A 231 9.93 5.25 3.20
N SER A 232 11.14 4.69 3.11
CA SER A 232 12.15 4.86 4.14
C SER A 232 13.54 5.01 3.57
N ILE A 233 14.30 5.94 4.13
CA ILE A 233 15.76 6.07 3.92
C ILE A 233 16.57 5.25 4.94
N VAL A 234 15.89 4.52 5.84
CA VAL A 234 16.53 3.69 6.87
C VAL A 234 17.49 2.66 6.28
N PRO A 235 17.16 1.94 5.18
CA PRO A 235 18.11 1.00 4.58
C PRO A 235 19.43 1.66 4.18
N LEU A 236 19.35 2.84 3.56
CA LEU A 236 20.53 3.59 3.14
C LEU A 236 21.37 4.07 4.33
N ARG A 237 20.71 4.53 5.41
CA ARG A 237 21.40 4.90 6.66
C ARG A 237 22.06 3.70 7.32
N LEU A 238 21.38 2.55 7.33
CA LEU A 238 21.92 1.32 7.92
C LEU A 238 23.19 0.84 7.20
N THR A 239 23.20 0.88 5.86
CA THR A 239 24.40 0.51 5.08
C THR A 239 25.54 1.51 5.28
N SER A 240 25.23 2.81 5.40
CA SER A 240 26.24 3.83 5.71
C SER A 240 26.87 3.60 7.09
N ILE A 241 26.06 3.30 8.11
CA ILE A 241 26.53 2.98 9.45
C ILE A 241 27.36 1.68 9.44
N LEU A 242 26.88 0.64 8.75
CA LEU A 242 27.58 -0.63 8.61
C LEU A 242 28.95 -0.43 7.94
N GLY A 243 28.99 0.34 6.86
CA GLY A 243 30.24 0.72 6.16
C GLY A 243 31.23 1.43 7.09
N LEU A 244 30.74 2.39 7.89
CA LEU A 244 31.53 3.11 8.87
C LEU A 244 32.12 2.19 9.94
N VAL A 245 31.29 1.26 10.48
CA VAL A 245 31.73 0.27 11.47
C VAL A 245 32.81 -0.65 10.90
N ILE A 246 32.61 -1.16 9.68
CA ILE A 246 33.58 -2.01 9.00
C ILE A 246 34.88 -1.25 8.77
N ALA A 247 34.81 0.02 8.32
CA ALA A 247 35.98 0.86 8.12
C ALA A 247 36.76 1.08 9.43
N ALA A 248 36.06 1.37 10.53
CA ALA A 248 36.69 1.55 11.85
C ALA A 248 37.37 0.26 12.33
N LEU A 249 36.69 -0.88 12.23
CA LEU A 249 37.26 -2.19 12.58
C LEU A 249 38.48 -2.55 11.73
N SER A 250 38.44 -2.25 10.44
CA SER A 250 39.55 -2.47 9.54
C SER A 250 40.76 -1.57 9.88
N CYS A 251 40.50 -0.32 10.27
CA CYS A 251 41.55 0.59 10.72
C CYS A 251 42.23 0.09 12.00
N VAL A 252 41.45 -0.38 12.99
CA VAL A 252 41.98 -0.98 14.21
C VAL A 252 42.83 -2.22 13.89
N TRP A 253 42.35 -3.09 12.99
CA TRP A 253 43.08 -4.28 12.57
C TRP A 253 44.37 -3.92 11.84
N LEU A 254 44.37 -2.95 10.95
CA LEU A 254 45.58 -2.45 10.28
C LEU A 254 46.61 -1.93 11.28
N ILE A 255 46.20 -1.18 12.28
CA ILE A 255 47.09 -0.71 13.36
C ILE A 255 47.65 -1.85 14.15
N ALA A 256 46.85 -2.89 14.49
CA ALA A 256 47.32 -4.07 15.18
C ALA A 256 48.37 -4.86 14.37
N ILE A 257 48.12 -5.06 13.06
CA ILE A 257 49.10 -5.68 12.17
C ILE A 257 50.40 -4.87 12.10
N LEU A 258 50.31 -3.57 12.05
CA LEU A 258 51.50 -2.70 11.99
C LEU A 258 52.33 -2.80 13.27
N ILE A 259 51.68 -2.79 14.43
CA ILE A 259 52.33 -2.96 15.74
C ILE A 259 53.00 -4.34 15.81
N ASP A 260 52.27 -5.41 15.42
CA ASP A 260 52.82 -6.79 15.43
C ASP A 260 54.07 -6.91 14.56
N LYS A 261 54.01 -6.34 13.36
CA LYS A 261 55.12 -6.37 12.40
C LYS A 261 56.33 -5.56 12.79
N LEU A 262 56.14 -4.42 13.45
CA LEU A 262 57.22 -3.51 13.87
C LEU A 262 57.91 -3.99 15.15
N TRP A 263 57.16 -4.62 16.08
CA TRP A 263 57.62 -4.83 17.45
C TRP A 263 57.65 -6.27 17.91
N ILE A 264 56.82 -7.14 17.33
CA ILE A 264 56.65 -8.53 17.82
C ILE A 264 57.27 -9.56 16.87
N ALA A 265 56.99 -9.52 15.57
CA ALA A 265 57.42 -10.51 14.61
C ALA A 265 57.88 -9.93 13.26
N PRO A 266 59.04 -9.27 13.16
CA PRO A 266 59.46 -8.55 11.95
C PRO A 266 59.75 -9.46 10.73
N GLY A 267 59.79 -10.78 10.88
CA GLY A 267 60.14 -11.73 9.83
C GLY A 267 58.99 -12.46 9.15
N VAL A 268 57.73 -12.22 9.58
CA VAL A 268 56.56 -12.93 9.01
C VAL A 268 56.10 -12.22 7.74
N THR A 269 56.02 -12.97 6.63
CA THR A 269 55.44 -12.47 5.37
C THR A 269 53.93 -12.28 5.52
N ALA A 270 53.43 -11.08 5.22
CA ALA A 270 51.99 -10.81 5.21
C ALA A 270 51.33 -11.77 4.20
N GLY A 271 50.32 -12.53 4.68
CA GLY A 271 49.71 -13.59 3.88
C GLY A 271 48.87 -13.02 2.73
N ILE A 272 49.31 -13.27 1.49
CA ILE A 272 48.55 -12.96 0.27
C ILE A 272 47.09 -13.44 0.33
N PRO A 273 46.74 -14.60 0.89
CA PRO A 273 45.36 -15.06 1.03
C PRO A 273 44.47 -14.11 1.88
N THR A 274 45.05 -13.55 2.95
CA THR A 274 44.33 -12.61 3.83
C THR A 274 43.98 -11.30 3.10
N VAL A 275 44.93 -10.79 2.31
CA VAL A 275 44.69 -9.57 1.49
C VAL A 275 43.65 -9.83 0.43
N LEU A 276 43.69 -10.97 -0.26
CA LEU A 276 42.69 -11.37 -1.24
C LEU A 276 41.28 -11.48 -0.60
N ALA A 277 41.17 -12.15 0.55
CA ALA A 277 39.90 -12.26 1.27
C ALA A 277 39.34 -10.88 1.68
N CYS A 278 40.18 -9.96 2.16
CA CYS A 278 39.76 -8.58 2.47
C CYS A 278 39.30 -7.83 1.22
N ILE A 279 39.99 -7.92 0.09
CA ILE A 279 39.60 -7.28 -1.16
C ILE A 279 38.25 -7.79 -1.63
N VAL A 280 38.00 -9.07 -1.64
CA VAL A 280 36.72 -9.68 -2.04
C VAL A 280 35.62 -9.24 -1.12
N LEU A 281 35.81 -9.23 0.22
CA LEU A 281 34.84 -8.79 1.20
C LEU A 281 34.47 -7.32 1.00
N PHE A 282 35.47 -6.42 0.88
CA PHE A 282 35.20 -4.99 0.66
C PHE A 282 34.53 -4.72 -0.68
N SER A 283 34.92 -5.42 -1.74
CA SER A 283 34.26 -5.32 -3.05
C SER A 283 32.81 -5.75 -2.98
N GLY A 284 32.48 -6.82 -2.25
CA GLY A 284 31.12 -7.26 -2.03
C GLY A 284 30.27 -6.22 -1.29
N VAL A 285 30.82 -5.63 -0.22
CA VAL A 285 30.15 -4.55 0.53
C VAL A 285 29.94 -3.30 -0.35
N GLN A 286 30.94 -2.91 -1.13
CA GLN A 286 30.83 -1.78 -2.05
C GLN A 286 29.76 -2.00 -3.12
N LEU A 287 29.70 -3.18 -3.74
CA LEU A 287 28.67 -3.51 -4.72
C LEU A 287 27.27 -3.50 -4.12
N MET A 288 27.10 -3.97 -2.88
CA MET A 288 25.82 -3.92 -2.16
C MET A 288 25.36 -2.48 -1.91
N VAL A 289 26.27 -1.59 -1.48
CA VAL A 289 25.98 -0.17 -1.26
C VAL A 289 25.64 0.54 -2.57
N LEU A 290 26.42 0.31 -3.62
CA LEU A 290 26.20 0.86 -4.96
C LEU A 290 24.86 0.38 -5.54
N GLY A 291 24.53 -0.90 -5.37
CA GLY A 291 23.23 -1.44 -5.78
C GLY A 291 22.06 -0.75 -5.08
N MET A 292 22.19 -0.49 -3.79
CA MET A 292 21.17 0.21 -3.03
C MET A 292 21.04 1.69 -3.47
N ILE A 293 22.14 2.39 -3.68
CA ILE A 293 22.15 3.76 -4.23
C ILE A 293 21.49 3.78 -5.61
N GLY A 294 21.81 2.80 -6.47
CA GLY A 294 21.20 2.64 -7.78
C GLY A 294 19.69 2.48 -7.71
N GLU A 295 19.18 1.70 -6.77
CA GLU A 295 17.73 1.53 -6.56
C GLU A 295 17.05 2.85 -6.14
N TYR A 296 17.64 3.62 -5.22
CA TYR A 296 17.12 4.93 -4.85
C TYR A 296 17.17 5.94 -6.01
N LEU A 297 18.28 5.96 -6.75
CA LEU A 297 18.43 6.81 -7.92
C LEU A 297 17.42 6.45 -9.02
N GLY A 298 17.19 5.15 -9.25
CA GLY A 298 16.16 4.67 -10.16
C GLY A 298 14.76 5.15 -9.77
N ARG A 299 14.43 5.18 -8.48
CA ARG A 299 13.14 5.74 -7.99
C ARG A 299 13.02 7.24 -8.19
N VAL A 300 14.10 8.00 -7.94
CA VAL A 300 14.15 9.45 -8.23
C VAL A 300 13.97 9.70 -9.73
N PHE A 301 14.63 8.91 -10.57
CA PHE A 301 14.47 8.97 -12.02
C PHE A 301 13.02 8.72 -12.46
N LEU A 302 12.38 7.66 -11.95
CA LEU A 302 10.98 7.36 -12.25
C LEU A 302 10.02 8.45 -11.76
N ALA A 303 10.30 9.06 -10.59
CA ALA A 303 9.51 10.16 -10.07
C ALA A 303 9.63 11.42 -10.95
N ASN A 304 10.83 11.71 -11.46
CA ASN A 304 11.06 12.87 -12.32
C ASN A 304 10.54 12.68 -13.75
N ASN A 305 10.45 11.46 -14.23
CA ASN A 305 9.94 11.18 -15.59
C ASN A 305 8.42 11.36 -15.72
N GLY A 306 7.71 11.73 -14.66
CA GLY A 306 6.28 12.01 -14.72
C GLY A 306 5.43 10.82 -15.19
N GLN A 307 5.92 9.59 -15.05
CA GLN A 307 5.14 8.41 -15.40
C GLN A 307 3.91 8.30 -14.52
N PRO A 308 2.70 8.21 -15.08
CA PRO A 308 1.49 8.13 -14.30
C PRO A 308 1.44 6.81 -13.51
N GLN A 309 0.94 6.88 -12.28
CA GLN A 309 0.80 5.73 -11.38
C GLN A 309 -0.23 4.71 -11.89
N PHE A 310 -1.18 5.17 -12.68
CA PHE A 310 -2.19 4.39 -13.38
C PHE A 310 -2.61 5.14 -14.66
N ILE A 311 -3.18 4.42 -15.60
CA ILE A 311 -3.76 4.97 -16.81
C ILE A 311 -5.20 4.49 -16.91
N ILE A 312 -6.14 5.42 -16.86
CA ILE A 312 -7.56 5.13 -17.03
C ILE A 312 -7.83 4.92 -18.52
N ARG A 313 -8.37 3.77 -18.87
CA ARG A 313 -8.83 3.46 -20.24
C ARG A 313 -10.19 4.08 -20.53
N GLN A 314 -11.10 3.96 -19.56
CA GLN A 314 -12.46 4.53 -19.65
C GLN A 314 -13.09 4.69 -18.28
N ILE A 315 -14.04 5.61 -18.18
CA ILE A 315 -14.93 5.78 -17.03
C ILE A 315 -16.36 5.64 -17.56
N VAL A 316 -17.15 4.77 -16.91
CA VAL A 316 -18.57 4.59 -17.23
C VAL A 316 -19.39 5.06 -16.04
N ARG A 317 -20.33 5.96 -16.29
CA ARG A 317 -21.34 6.43 -15.36
C ARG A 317 -22.69 6.17 -15.98
N GLY A 318 -23.63 5.58 -15.25
CA GLY A 318 -24.99 5.39 -15.75
C GLY A 318 -25.65 6.74 -16.04
N ASP A 319 -26.45 6.79 -17.11
CA ASP A 319 -27.22 7.98 -17.43
C ASP A 319 -28.24 8.27 -16.32
N SER A 320 -28.28 9.51 -15.85
CA SER A 320 -29.27 9.98 -14.89
C SER A 320 -30.67 10.18 -15.51
N ARG A 321 -30.84 9.76 -16.78
CA ARG A 321 -32.07 9.94 -17.58
C ARG A 321 -32.72 8.60 -17.95
N SER A 322 -33.10 7.79 -16.99
CA SER A 322 -34.02 6.68 -17.27
C SER A 322 -35.04 6.56 -16.14
#